data_bcb530af21c8e796286539f90b2e3b78
#
_entry.id   bcb530af21c8e796286539f90b2e3b78
#
_cell.length_a   1.000
_cell.length_b   1.000
_cell.length_c   1.000
_cell.angle_alpha   90.00
_cell.angle_beta   90.00
_cell.angle_gamma   90.00
#
_symmetry.space_group_name_H-M   'P 1'
#
loop_
_entity.id
_entity.type
_entity.pdbx_description
1 polymer ?
#
loop_
_entity_poly.entity_id
_entity_poly.type
_entity_poly.pdbx_seq_one_letter_code
_entity_poly.pdbx_strand_id
1 'polypeptide(L)'
;MNQSYGRLVSRAAIAATAMASLLLLIKIFAWWYTGSVSILAALVDSLVDIGASLTNLLVVRYSLQPADDNHSFGHGKAESLAALAQSMFISGSALFLFLTGIQHLVSPTPMTDPGVGVIVTIVALICTIILVSFQRWVVRRTQSQAVRADMLHYQSDVMMNGAILLALGLSWYGWHRADALFALGIGIYILYSALRMGYEAVQSLLDRALPDEERQEIIDIVTSWPGVSGAHDLRTRQSGPTRFIQIHLEMEDSLPLVQAHMVADQVEQAILRRFPGSDVIIHQDPCSVVPR
;
A
#
# COMPACT_ATOMS: atom_id res chain seq x y z
N MET A 1 6.33 13.51 13.23
CA MET A 1 6.38 12.60 12.05
C MET A 1 7.66 11.77 12.12
N ASN A 2 7.58 10.47 12.03
CA ASN A 2 8.75 9.59 12.11
C ASN A 2 9.62 9.81 10.87
N GLN A 3 10.77 10.50 11.01
CA GLN A 3 11.67 10.83 9.88
C GLN A 3 12.13 9.59 9.09
N SER A 4 12.16 8.43 9.73
CA SER A 4 12.51 7.16 9.07
C SER A 4 11.39 6.69 8.13
N TYR A 5 10.12 6.83 8.51
CA TYR A 5 8.96 6.50 7.68
C TYR A 5 8.97 7.32 6.38
N GLY A 6 8.94 8.65 6.48
CA GLY A 6 8.89 9.53 5.30
C GLY A 6 10.07 9.32 4.35
N ARG A 7 11.28 9.10 4.87
CA ARG A 7 12.46 8.81 4.05
C ARG A 7 12.35 7.49 3.30
N LEU A 8 11.85 6.43 3.94
CA LEU A 8 11.71 5.11 3.32
C LEU A 8 10.62 5.12 2.25
N VAL A 9 9.46 5.69 2.55
CA VAL A 9 8.33 5.77 1.61
C VAL A 9 8.69 6.62 0.38
N SER A 10 9.32 7.80 0.59
CA SER A 10 9.79 8.64 -0.51
C SER A 10 10.85 7.94 -1.37
N ARG A 11 11.79 7.22 -0.75
CA ARG A 11 12.80 6.45 -1.50
C ARG A 11 12.18 5.32 -2.34
N ALA A 12 11.15 4.65 -1.83
CA ALA A 12 10.44 3.62 -2.58
C ALA A 12 9.74 4.22 -3.81
N ALA A 13 9.03 5.35 -3.65
CA ALA A 13 8.36 6.03 -4.75
C ALA A 13 9.36 6.58 -5.80
N ILE A 14 10.49 7.16 -5.36
CA ILE A 14 11.56 7.61 -6.27
C ILE A 14 12.17 6.42 -7.02
N ALA A 15 12.44 5.31 -6.33
CA ALA A 15 13.00 4.11 -6.95
C ALA A 15 12.05 3.52 -8.00
N ALA A 16 10.73 3.50 -7.73
CA ALA A 16 9.71 3.08 -8.69
C ALA A 16 9.70 3.98 -9.93
N THR A 17 9.64 5.30 -9.75
CA THR A 17 9.66 6.26 -10.85
C THR A 17 10.96 6.16 -11.68
N ALA A 18 12.11 6.00 -11.03
CA ALA A 18 13.38 5.82 -11.71
C ALA A 18 13.42 4.50 -12.51
N MET A 19 12.89 3.43 -11.94
CA MET A 19 12.78 2.13 -12.61
C MET A 19 11.84 2.18 -13.82
N ALA A 20 10.64 2.78 -13.67
CA ALA A 20 9.71 2.97 -14.78
C ALA A 20 10.36 3.78 -15.92
N SER A 21 11.09 4.86 -15.57
CA SER A 21 11.82 5.68 -16.54
C SER A 21 12.91 4.87 -17.26
N LEU A 22 13.67 4.06 -16.53
CA LEU A 22 14.70 3.18 -17.11
C LEU A 22 14.10 2.17 -18.06
N LEU A 23 13.02 1.48 -17.66
CA LEU A 23 12.35 0.49 -18.49
C LEU A 23 11.74 1.12 -19.75
N LEU A 24 11.17 2.33 -19.63
CA LEU A 24 10.66 3.11 -20.77
C LEU A 24 11.80 3.41 -21.75
N LEU A 25 12.96 3.91 -21.28
CA LEU A 25 14.10 4.20 -22.15
C LEU A 25 14.64 2.95 -22.86
N ILE A 26 14.73 1.81 -22.16
CA ILE A 26 15.14 0.53 -22.75
C ILE A 26 14.18 0.12 -23.87
N LYS A 27 12.86 0.25 -23.66
CA LYS A 27 11.85 -0.10 -24.65
C LYS A 27 11.82 0.88 -25.83
N ILE A 28 12.06 2.18 -25.60
CA ILE A 28 12.22 3.16 -26.68
C ILE A 28 13.39 2.78 -27.58
N PHE A 29 14.55 2.49 -26.98
CA PHE A 29 15.75 2.10 -27.74
C PHE A 29 15.54 0.79 -28.51
N ALA A 30 14.94 -0.22 -27.85
CA ALA A 30 14.64 -1.49 -28.48
C ALA A 30 13.67 -1.34 -29.65
N TRP A 31 12.61 -0.52 -29.53
CA TRP A 31 11.67 -0.23 -30.60
C TRP A 31 12.36 0.52 -31.75
N TRP A 32 13.16 1.54 -31.45
CA TRP A 32 13.89 2.29 -32.47
C TRP A 32 14.83 1.41 -33.29
N TYR A 33 15.48 0.43 -32.62
CA TYR A 33 16.40 -0.49 -33.29
C TYR A 33 15.71 -1.58 -34.11
N THR A 34 14.56 -2.09 -33.64
CA THR A 34 13.91 -3.26 -34.25
C THR A 34 12.73 -2.91 -35.15
N GLY A 35 12.07 -1.75 -34.95
CA GLY A 35 10.81 -1.40 -35.58
C GLY A 35 9.63 -2.33 -35.22
N SER A 36 9.76 -3.20 -34.21
CA SER A 36 8.79 -4.21 -33.83
C SER A 36 7.51 -3.60 -33.25
N VAL A 37 6.34 -3.98 -33.80
CA VAL A 37 5.03 -3.58 -33.29
C VAL A 37 4.76 -4.12 -31.88
N SER A 38 5.26 -5.32 -31.55
CA SER A 38 5.14 -5.89 -30.21
C SER A 38 5.92 -5.08 -29.17
N ILE A 39 7.11 -4.59 -29.51
CA ILE A 39 7.88 -3.70 -28.62
C ILE A 39 7.21 -2.33 -28.51
N LEU A 40 6.59 -1.83 -29.57
CA LEU A 40 5.79 -0.59 -29.55
C LEU A 40 4.61 -0.72 -28.57
N ALA A 41 3.88 -1.85 -28.58
CA ALA A 41 2.82 -2.11 -27.61
C ALA A 41 3.36 -2.11 -26.16
N ALA A 42 4.48 -2.81 -25.90
CA ALA A 42 5.12 -2.82 -24.60
C ALA A 42 5.64 -1.43 -24.18
N LEU A 43 5.97 -0.55 -25.11
CA LEU A 43 6.34 0.85 -24.86
C LEU A 43 5.15 1.67 -24.39
N VAL A 44 3.97 1.48 -25.01
CA VAL A 44 2.73 2.15 -24.59
C VAL A 44 2.37 1.77 -23.15
N ASP A 45 2.49 0.48 -22.78
CA ASP A 45 2.29 0.03 -21.40
C ASP A 45 3.25 0.75 -20.43
N SER A 46 4.54 0.88 -20.80
CA SER A 46 5.50 1.59 -19.96
C SER A 46 5.27 3.11 -19.86
N LEU A 47 4.57 3.72 -20.80
CA LEU A 47 4.10 5.11 -20.65
C LEU A 47 2.99 5.23 -19.60
N VAL A 48 2.13 4.23 -19.49
CA VAL A 48 1.11 4.15 -18.43
C VAL A 48 1.79 3.93 -17.07
N ASP A 49 2.77 3.02 -17.00
CA ASP A 49 3.53 2.72 -15.77
C ASP A 49 4.23 3.95 -15.20
N ILE A 50 4.90 4.75 -16.06
CA ILE A 50 5.56 5.97 -15.59
C ILE A 50 4.54 7.02 -15.10
N GLY A 51 3.39 7.12 -15.74
CA GLY A 51 2.28 7.97 -15.30
C GLY A 51 1.77 7.57 -13.91
N ALA A 52 1.56 6.27 -13.68
CA ALA A 52 1.15 5.71 -12.40
C ALA A 52 2.20 5.96 -11.30
N SER A 53 3.49 5.69 -11.60
CA SER A 53 4.59 5.90 -10.65
C SER A 53 4.82 7.36 -10.30
N LEU A 54 4.69 8.29 -11.27
CA LEU A 54 4.75 9.72 -11.02
C LEU A 54 3.59 10.18 -10.12
N THR A 55 2.38 9.73 -10.40
CA THR A 55 1.20 10.03 -9.59
C THR A 55 1.41 9.54 -8.16
N ASN A 56 1.88 8.30 -7.99
CA ASN A 56 2.19 7.75 -6.67
C ASN A 56 3.27 8.57 -5.93
N LEU A 57 4.34 8.99 -6.62
CA LEU A 57 5.38 9.84 -6.06
C LEU A 57 4.82 11.20 -5.58
N LEU A 58 3.93 11.83 -6.35
CA LEU A 58 3.28 13.10 -5.98
C LEU A 58 2.38 12.90 -4.76
N VAL A 59 1.57 11.84 -4.74
CA VAL A 59 0.69 11.53 -3.60
C VAL A 59 1.49 11.22 -2.34
N VAL A 60 2.56 10.43 -2.44
CA VAL A 60 3.46 10.17 -1.31
C VAL A 60 4.04 11.46 -0.77
N ARG A 61 4.50 12.38 -1.63
CA ARG A 61 5.01 13.69 -1.18
C ARG A 61 3.94 14.51 -0.49
N TYR A 62 2.72 14.51 -1.03
CA TYR A 62 1.59 15.23 -0.45
C TYR A 62 1.16 14.62 0.90
N SER A 63 1.09 13.31 1.01
CA SER A 63 0.70 12.62 2.25
C SER A 63 1.67 12.83 3.42
N LEU A 64 2.93 13.17 3.11
CA LEU A 64 3.97 13.44 4.10
C LEU A 64 4.00 14.90 4.55
N GLN A 65 3.16 15.78 4.00
CA GLN A 65 3.04 17.15 4.48
C GLN A 65 2.43 17.16 5.88
N PRO A 66 2.95 18.02 6.78
CA PRO A 66 2.38 18.19 8.11
C PRO A 66 0.96 18.77 8.05
N ALA A 67 0.29 18.80 9.20
CA ALA A 67 -0.96 19.53 9.37
C ALA A 67 -0.78 21.01 9.00
N ASP A 68 -1.81 21.57 8.38
CA ASP A 68 -1.94 22.97 8.00
C ASP A 68 -3.33 23.52 8.40
N ASP A 69 -3.60 24.78 8.10
CA ASP A 69 -4.87 25.44 8.45
C ASP A 69 -6.11 24.80 7.80
N ASN A 70 -5.92 24.16 6.63
CA ASN A 70 -7.01 23.48 5.92
C ASN A 70 -7.14 22.00 6.30
N HIS A 71 -6.04 21.36 6.72
CA HIS A 71 -5.95 19.94 7.03
C HIS A 71 -5.33 19.74 8.42
N SER A 72 -6.07 20.07 9.47
CA SER A 72 -5.60 20.07 10.87
C SER A 72 -5.08 18.72 11.38
N PHE A 73 -5.47 17.60 10.74
CA PHE A 73 -4.98 16.25 11.05
C PHE A 73 -3.89 15.76 10.09
N GLY A 74 -3.36 16.67 9.24
CA GLY A 74 -2.36 16.35 8.23
C GLY A 74 -2.95 15.66 7.00
N HIS A 75 -2.07 15.26 6.09
CA HIS A 75 -2.41 14.76 4.75
C HIS A 75 -2.30 13.23 4.62
N GLY A 76 -2.12 12.51 5.73
CA GLY A 76 -1.82 11.06 5.72
C GLY A 76 -2.85 10.19 4.98
N LYS A 77 -4.14 10.57 4.98
CA LYS A 77 -5.20 9.84 4.25
C LYS A 77 -5.05 9.88 2.72
N ALA A 78 -4.22 10.77 2.18
CA ALA A 78 -3.90 10.78 0.76
C ALA A 78 -3.29 9.44 0.29
N GLU A 79 -2.53 8.73 1.16
CA GLU A 79 -2.03 7.38 0.85
C GLU A 79 -3.17 6.38 0.62
N SER A 80 -4.20 6.42 1.47
CA SER A 80 -5.36 5.52 1.34
C SER A 80 -6.17 5.84 0.08
N LEU A 81 -6.31 7.13 -0.26
CA LEU A 81 -6.99 7.54 -1.49
C LEU A 81 -6.22 7.08 -2.74
N ALA A 82 -4.89 7.21 -2.74
CA ALA A 82 -4.07 6.69 -3.83
C ALA A 82 -4.14 5.17 -3.94
N ALA A 83 -4.09 4.45 -2.81
CA ALA A 83 -4.22 2.99 -2.80
C ALA A 83 -5.58 2.54 -3.34
N LEU A 84 -6.66 3.27 -3.04
CA LEU A 84 -7.99 3.02 -3.61
C LEU A 84 -8.00 3.22 -5.12
N ALA A 85 -7.50 4.36 -5.61
CA ALA A 85 -7.42 4.63 -7.05
C ALA A 85 -6.58 3.58 -7.79
N GLN A 86 -5.42 3.24 -7.24
CA GLN A 86 -4.54 2.20 -7.79
C GLN A 86 -5.23 0.82 -7.81
N SER A 87 -5.97 0.46 -6.74
CA SER A 87 -6.71 -0.80 -6.68
C SER A 87 -7.78 -0.92 -7.77
N MET A 88 -8.48 0.18 -8.08
CA MET A 88 -9.45 0.23 -9.18
C MET A 88 -8.76 0.02 -10.53
N PHE A 89 -7.63 0.68 -10.75
CA PHE A 89 -6.85 0.53 -11.97
C PHE A 89 -6.34 -0.91 -12.16
N ILE A 90 -5.73 -1.49 -11.11
CA ILE A 90 -5.24 -2.88 -11.14
C ILE A 90 -6.40 -3.86 -11.33
N SER A 91 -7.57 -3.62 -10.71
CA SER A 91 -8.77 -4.46 -10.90
C SER A 91 -9.26 -4.46 -12.34
N GLY A 92 -9.26 -3.28 -12.98
CA GLY A 92 -9.60 -3.16 -14.40
C GLY A 92 -8.63 -3.93 -15.30
N SER A 93 -7.34 -3.79 -15.06
CA SER A 93 -6.28 -4.51 -15.80
C SER A 93 -6.38 -6.03 -15.59
N ALA A 94 -6.63 -6.49 -14.35
CA ALA A 94 -6.82 -7.90 -14.03
C ALA A 94 -8.05 -8.50 -14.71
N LEU A 95 -9.15 -7.75 -14.76
CA LEU A 95 -10.36 -8.17 -15.46
C LEU A 95 -10.11 -8.27 -16.97
N PHE A 96 -9.42 -7.30 -17.56
CA PHE A 96 -9.03 -7.34 -18.97
C PHE A 96 -8.14 -8.54 -19.26
N LEU A 97 -7.13 -8.82 -18.43
CA LEU A 97 -6.27 -10.00 -18.54
C LEU A 97 -7.08 -11.31 -18.46
N PHE A 98 -8.03 -11.39 -17.54
CA PHE A 98 -8.89 -12.55 -17.37
C PHE A 98 -9.76 -12.80 -18.63
N LEU A 99 -10.38 -11.74 -19.18
CA LEU A 99 -11.19 -11.83 -20.40
C LEU A 99 -10.34 -12.23 -21.62
N THR A 100 -9.14 -11.67 -21.74
CA THR A 100 -8.17 -12.03 -22.78
C THR A 100 -7.73 -13.49 -22.65
N GLY A 101 -7.49 -13.96 -21.42
CA GLY A 101 -7.19 -15.38 -21.16
C GLY A 101 -8.30 -16.32 -21.62
N ILE A 102 -9.58 -15.98 -21.37
CA ILE A 102 -10.73 -16.73 -21.89
C ILE A 102 -10.72 -16.74 -23.42
N GLN A 103 -10.52 -15.58 -24.06
CA GLN A 103 -10.49 -15.47 -25.53
C GLN A 103 -9.37 -16.35 -26.14
N HIS A 104 -8.17 -16.34 -25.59
CA HIS A 104 -7.06 -17.17 -26.04
C HIS A 104 -7.30 -18.67 -25.79
N LEU A 105 -8.09 -19.03 -24.76
CA LEU A 105 -8.46 -20.42 -24.53
C LEU A 105 -9.39 -20.96 -25.61
N VAL A 106 -10.34 -20.11 -26.07
CA VAL A 106 -11.32 -20.45 -27.12
C VAL A 106 -10.71 -20.36 -28.52
N SER A 107 -9.86 -19.35 -28.76
CA SER A 107 -9.25 -19.08 -30.07
C SER A 107 -7.73 -18.85 -29.88
N PRO A 108 -6.94 -19.93 -29.82
CA PRO A 108 -5.49 -19.83 -29.65
C PRO A 108 -4.84 -19.06 -30.78
N THR A 109 -4.11 -17.99 -30.46
CA THR A 109 -3.28 -17.25 -31.42
C THR A 109 -1.84 -17.73 -31.33
N PRO A 110 -1.16 -18.05 -32.45
CA PRO A 110 0.26 -18.42 -32.40
C PRO A 110 1.09 -17.23 -31.95
N MET A 111 2.07 -17.48 -31.07
CA MET A 111 3.05 -16.46 -30.68
C MET A 111 3.96 -16.16 -31.87
N THR A 112 4.06 -14.89 -32.22
CA THR A 112 4.98 -14.41 -33.26
C THR A 112 6.36 -14.16 -32.67
N ASP A 113 7.38 -14.50 -33.43
CA ASP A 113 8.82 -14.44 -33.30
C ASP A 113 9.41 -13.86 -31.98
N PRO A 114 10.06 -14.68 -31.13
CA PRO A 114 10.46 -14.27 -29.77
C PRO A 114 11.75 -13.43 -29.70
N GLY A 115 12.48 -13.25 -30.75
CA GLY A 115 13.76 -12.55 -30.88
C GLY A 115 14.18 -11.58 -29.75
N VAL A 116 14.38 -10.30 -30.11
CA VAL A 116 14.80 -9.22 -29.19
C VAL A 116 13.80 -8.99 -28.07
N GLY A 117 12.49 -9.28 -28.30
CA GLY A 117 11.44 -9.12 -27.30
C GLY A 117 11.69 -9.95 -26.02
N VAL A 118 12.21 -11.18 -26.16
CA VAL A 118 12.51 -12.05 -25.00
C VAL A 118 13.63 -11.45 -24.12
N ILE A 119 14.68 -10.90 -24.74
CA ILE A 119 15.79 -10.29 -23.99
C ILE A 119 15.28 -9.07 -23.22
N VAL A 120 14.49 -8.21 -23.86
CA VAL A 120 13.89 -7.03 -23.22
C VAL A 120 12.98 -7.44 -22.05
N THR A 121 12.17 -8.49 -22.23
CA THR A 121 11.29 -9.03 -21.18
C THR A 121 12.10 -9.59 -19.99
N ILE A 122 13.19 -10.32 -20.25
CA ILE A 122 14.07 -10.85 -19.18
C ILE A 122 14.71 -9.72 -18.40
N VAL A 123 15.25 -8.70 -19.08
CA VAL A 123 15.84 -7.53 -18.42
C VAL A 123 14.79 -6.79 -17.58
N ALA A 124 13.61 -6.54 -18.16
CA ALA A 124 12.50 -5.91 -17.43
C ALA A 124 12.10 -6.73 -16.20
N LEU A 125 11.98 -8.05 -16.33
CA LEU A 125 11.63 -8.95 -15.24
C LEU A 125 12.63 -8.88 -14.08
N ILE A 126 13.93 -8.93 -14.38
CA ILE A 126 14.99 -8.83 -13.37
C ILE A 126 14.92 -7.49 -12.64
N CYS A 127 14.83 -6.40 -13.39
CA CYS A 127 14.71 -5.04 -12.85
C CYS A 127 13.49 -4.90 -11.94
N THR A 128 12.34 -5.40 -12.38
CA THR A 128 11.09 -5.31 -11.62
C THR A 128 11.13 -6.19 -10.35
N ILE A 129 11.75 -7.38 -10.39
CA ILE A 129 11.95 -8.23 -9.20
C ILE A 129 12.79 -7.50 -8.15
N ILE A 130 13.85 -6.80 -8.57
CA ILE A 130 14.70 -6.01 -7.66
C ILE A 130 13.85 -4.90 -7.00
N LEU A 131 13.07 -4.16 -7.79
CA LEU A 131 12.19 -3.09 -7.29
C LEU A 131 11.16 -3.64 -6.30
N VAL A 132 10.42 -4.70 -6.67
CA VAL A 132 9.40 -5.33 -5.82
C VAL A 132 10.00 -5.85 -4.52
N SER A 133 11.20 -6.41 -4.55
CA SER A 133 11.91 -6.88 -3.36
C SER A 133 12.23 -5.71 -2.41
N PHE A 134 12.70 -4.59 -2.95
CA PHE A 134 12.94 -3.37 -2.18
C PHE A 134 11.64 -2.78 -1.62
N GLN A 135 10.60 -2.65 -2.43
CA GLN A 135 9.29 -2.16 -1.99
C GLN A 135 8.69 -3.06 -0.90
N ARG A 136 8.80 -4.39 -1.02
CA ARG A 136 8.36 -5.34 0.01
C ARG A 136 9.07 -5.12 1.34
N TRP A 137 10.37 -4.86 1.29
CA TRP A 137 11.13 -4.53 2.50
C TRP A 137 10.66 -3.20 3.13
N VAL A 138 10.39 -2.17 2.31
CA VAL A 138 9.85 -0.89 2.79
C VAL A 138 8.45 -1.07 3.39
N VAL A 139 7.54 -1.77 2.69
CA VAL A 139 6.17 -2.03 3.18
C VAL A 139 6.17 -2.74 4.53
N ARG A 140 7.03 -3.75 4.72
CA ARG A 140 7.14 -4.45 6.02
C ARG A 140 7.56 -3.54 7.18
N ARG A 141 8.28 -2.45 6.90
CA ARG A 141 8.76 -1.51 7.91
C ARG A 141 7.85 -0.31 8.13
N THR A 142 7.11 0.07 7.12
CA THR A 142 6.33 1.32 7.12
C THR A 142 4.83 1.09 7.14
N GLN A 143 4.37 -0.07 6.64
CA GLN A 143 2.95 -0.38 6.40
C GLN A 143 2.25 0.66 5.50
N SER A 144 3.03 1.43 4.69
CA SER A 144 2.49 2.45 3.78
C SER A 144 1.58 1.82 2.73
N GLN A 145 0.36 2.32 2.65
CA GLN A 145 -0.65 1.85 1.69
C GLN A 145 -0.28 2.24 0.26
N ALA A 146 0.29 3.43 0.06
CA ALA A 146 0.73 3.89 -1.26
C ALA A 146 1.86 3.02 -1.83
N VAL A 147 2.89 2.72 -1.01
CA VAL A 147 3.99 1.82 -1.45
C VAL A 147 3.49 0.40 -1.68
N ARG A 148 2.54 -0.08 -0.88
CA ARG A 148 1.94 -1.40 -1.06
C ARG A 148 1.13 -1.51 -2.35
N ALA A 149 0.40 -0.45 -2.71
CA ALA A 149 -0.37 -0.39 -3.95
C ALA A 149 0.55 -0.41 -5.18
N ASP A 150 1.61 0.40 -5.16
CA ASP A 150 2.62 0.44 -6.21
C ASP A 150 3.38 -0.91 -6.33
N MET A 151 3.72 -1.52 -5.18
CA MET A 151 4.32 -2.87 -5.16
C MET A 151 3.39 -3.93 -5.79
N LEU A 152 2.08 -3.88 -5.56
CA LEU A 152 1.13 -4.83 -6.15
C LEU A 152 1.07 -4.67 -7.66
N HIS A 153 1.10 -3.44 -8.18
CA HIS A 153 1.18 -3.16 -9.61
C HIS A 153 2.41 -3.83 -10.24
N TYR A 154 3.61 -3.54 -9.75
CA TYR A 154 4.84 -4.16 -10.27
C TYR A 154 4.92 -5.67 -10.01
N GLN A 155 4.33 -6.18 -8.94
CA GLN A 155 4.23 -7.62 -8.71
C GLN A 155 3.34 -8.29 -9.77
N SER A 156 2.29 -7.62 -10.23
CA SER A 156 1.46 -8.09 -11.35
C SER A 156 2.28 -8.21 -12.63
N ASP A 157 3.12 -7.22 -12.93
CA ASP A 157 4.01 -7.23 -14.09
C ASP A 157 5.03 -8.36 -14.03
N VAL A 158 5.62 -8.61 -12.83
CA VAL A 158 6.51 -9.76 -12.62
C VAL A 158 5.81 -11.08 -12.93
N MET A 159 4.58 -11.25 -12.44
CA MET A 159 3.81 -12.47 -12.66
C MET A 159 3.44 -12.65 -14.14
N MET A 160 3.00 -11.57 -14.80
CA MET A 160 2.66 -11.59 -16.22
C MET A 160 3.87 -11.90 -17.12
N ASN A 161 4.96 -11.15 -16.94
CA ASN A 161 6.19 -11.38 -17.71
C ASN A 161 6.79 -12.77 -17.46
N GLY A 162 6.76 -13.23 -16.20
CA GLY A 162 7.17 -14.58 -15.84
C GLY A 162 6.31 -15.66 -16.49
N ALA A 163 5.00 -15.47 -16.53
CA ALA A 163 4.06 -16.37 -17.18
C ALA A 163 4.27 -16.45 -18.69
N ILE A 164 4.51 -15.31 -19.35
CA ILE A 164 4.81 -15.27 -20.80
C ILE A 164 6.07 -16.09 -21.09
N LEU A 165 7.14 -15.93 -20.31
CA LEU A 165 8.38 -16.70 -20.51
C LEU A 165 8.17 -18.20 -20.26
N LEU A 166 7.40 -18.57 -19.24
CA LEU A 166 7.05 -19.96 -18.94
C LEU A 166 6.16 -20.56 -20.03
N ALA A 167 5.15 -19.83 -20.49
CA ALA A 167 4.26 -20.28 -21.55
C ALA A 167 5.02 -20.48 -22.87
N LEU A 168 5.97 -19.58 -23.18
CA LEU A 168 6.84 -19.72 -24.34
C LEU A 168 7.68 -21.01 -24.26
N GLY A 169 8.29 -21.29 -23.09
CA GLY A 169 9.02 -22.53 -22.85
C GLY A 169 8.15 -23.78 -22.96
N LEU A 170 6.93 -23.76 -22.41
CA LEU A 170 5.98 -24.88 -22.50
C LEU A 170 5.42 -25.10 -23.91
N SER A 171 5.32 -24.06 -24.70
CA SER A 171 4.90 -24.14 -26.12
C SER A 171 5.89 -24.97 -26.94
N TRP A 172 7.19 -24.96 -26.63
CA TRP A 172 8.16 -25.84 -27.26
C TRP A 172 7.94 -27.33 -26.97
N TYR A 173 7.27 -27.64 -25.84
CA TYR A 173 6.86 -29.01 -25.48
C TYR A 173 5.44 -29.34 -25.95
N GLY A 174 4.81 -28.49 -26.79
CA GLY A 174 3.49 -28.72 -27.37
C GLY A 174 2.30 -28.28 -26.49
N TRP A 175 2.55 -27.58 -25.38
CA TRP A 175 1.49 -27.05 -24.47
C TRP A 175 1.03 -25.65 -24.87
N HIS A 176 0.35 -25.53 -25.99
CA HIS A 176 -0.07 -24.24 -26.56
C HIS A 176 -1.16 -23.50 -25.74
N ARG A 177 -1.82 -24.18 -24.78
CA ARG A 177 -2.82 -23.57 -23.89
C ARG A 177 -2.26 -23.05 -22.58
N ALA A 178 -0.97 -23.23 -22.30
CA ALA A 178 -0.36 -22.82 -21.05
C ALA A 178 -0.49 -21.32 -20.80
N ASP A 179 -0.29 -20.49 -21.83
CA ASP A 179 -0.44 -19.03 -21.77
C ASP A 179 -1.80 -18.59 -21.28
N ALA A 180 -2.88 -19.14 -21.88
CA ALA A 180 -4.26 -18.83 -21.47
C ALA A 180 -4.56 -19.26 -20.03
N LEU A 181 -4.06 -20.42 -19.59
CA LEU A 181 -4.26 -20.88 -18.21
C LEU A 181 -3.49 -20.01 -17.19
N PHE A 182 -2.28 -19.60 -17.51
CA PHE A 182 -1.52 -18.67 -16.67
C PHE A 182 -2.21 -17.31 -16.61
N ALA A 183 -2.65 -16.76 -17.73
CA ALA A 183 -3.38 -15.49 -17.78
C ALA A 183 -4.65 -15.53 -16.90
N LEU A 184 -5.43 -16.61 -16.95
CA LEU A 184 -6.62 -16.80 -16.11
C LEU A 184 -6.25 -16.87 -14.63
N GLY A 185 -5.30 -17.72 -14.23
CA GLY A 185 -4.90 -17.89 -12.84
C GLY A 185 -4.31 -16.61 -12.23
N ILE A 186 -3.44 -15.94 -12.97
CA ILE A 186 -2.84 -14.66 -12.57
C ILE A 186 -3.90 -13.56 -12.50
N GLY A 187 -4.79 -13.46 -13.50
CA GLY A 187 -5.88 -12.49 -13.52
C GLY A 187 -6.78 -12.60 -12.27
N ILE A 188 -7.17 -13.83 -11.88
CA ILE A 188 -7.95 -14.09 -10.66
C ILE A 188 -7.18 -13.65 -9.40
N TYR A 189 -5.91 -14.03 -9.29
CA TYR A 189 -5.07 -13.68 -8.14
C TYR A 189 -4.88 -12.17 -8.00
N ILE A 190 -4.59 -11.48 -9.11
CA ILE A 190 -4.41 -10.02 -9.12
C ILE A 190 -5.72 -9.32 -8.77
N LEU A 191 -6.84 -9.74 -9.35
CA LEU A 191 -8.16 -9.18 -9.06
C LEU A 191 -8.52 -9.33 -7.58
N TYR A 192 -8.35 -10.51 -7.01
CA TYR A 192 -8.56 -10.73 -5.57
C TYR A 192 -7.69 -9.81 -4.71
N SER A 193 -6.40 -9.71 -5.03
CA SER A 193 -5.44 -8.90 -4.30
C SER A 193 -5.77 -7.41 -4.39
N ALA A 194 -6.17 -6.93 -5.57
CA ALA A 194 -6.55 -5.54 -5.81
C ALA A 194 -7.86 -5.18 -5.08
N LEU A 195 -8.88 -6.04 -5.13
CA LEU A 195 -10.14 -5.82 -4.42
C LEU A 195 -9.93 -5.79 -2.89
N ARG A 196 -9.09 -6.69 -2.37
CA ARG A 196 -8.72 -6.69 -0.95
C ARG A 196 -8.01 -5.40 -0.55
N MET A 197 -7.07 -4.93 -1.37
CA MET A 197 -6.36 -3.67 -1.13
C MET A 197 -7.33 -2.48 -1.17
N GLY A 198 -8.24 -2.43 -2.13
CA GLY A 198 -9.28 -1.41 -2.22
C GLY A 198 -10.19 -1.42 -0.99
N TYR A 199 -10.59 -2.58 -0.51
CA TYR A 199 -11.36 -2.71 0.73
C TYR A 199 -10.59 -2.15 1.93
N GLU A 200 -9.30 -2.51 2.10
CA GLU A 200 -8.46 -2.00 3.18
C GLU A 200 -8.30 -0.46 3.10
N ALA A 201 -8.16 0.10 1.89
CA ALA A 201 -8.09 1.54 1.66
C ALA A 201 -9.40 2.25 2.05
N VAL A 202 -10.56 1.70 1.67
CA VAL A 202 -11.87 2.21 2.08
C VAL A 202 -12.04 2.17 3.60
N GLN A 203 -11.67 1.06 4.25
CA GLN A 203 -11.73 0.95 5.71
C GLN A 203 -10.86 2.02 6.40
N SER A 204 -9.67 2.29 5.87
CA SER A 204 -8.78 3.35 6.38
C SER A 204 -9.39 4.75 6.19
N LEU A 205 -10.05 5.02 5.06
CA LEU A 205 -10.75 6.28 4.81
C LEU A 205 -11.95 6.47 5.74
N LEU A 206 -12.61 5.37 6.13
CA LEU A 206 -13.74 5.34 7.09
C LEU A 206 -13.30 5.30 8.56
N ASP A 207 -12.05 5.63 8.85
CA ASP A 207 -11.53 5.70 10.23
C ASP A 207 -11.64 4.36 10.99
N ARG A 208 -11.34 3.23 10.32
CA ARG A 208 -11.28 1.93 10.99
C ARG A 208 -10.37 1.98 12.21
N ALA A 209 -10.84 1.40 13.30
CA ALA A 209 -10.07 1.28 14.53
C ALA A 209 -8.76 0.50 14.32
N LEU A 210 -7.78 0.75 15.18
CA LEU A 210 -6.53 -0.01 15.25
C LEU A 210 -6.83 -1.51 15.51
N PRO A 211 -5.88 -2.42 15.20
CA PRO A 211 -6.01 -3.84 15.52
C PRO A 211 -6.35 -4.08 17.00
N ASP A 212 -7.08 -5.14 17.29
CA ASP A 212 -7.55 -5.44 18.64
C ASP A 212 -6.39 -5.63 19.62
N GLU A 213 -5.26 -6.16 19.16
CA GLU A 213 -4.05 -6.30 19.97
C GLU A 213 -3.48 -4.95 20.41
N GLU A 214 -3.41 -3.96 19.49
CA GLU A 214 -2.93 -2.59 19.82
C GLU A 214 -3.93 -1.87 20.75
N ARG A 215 -5.23 -2.06 20.53
CA ARG A 215 -6.28 -1.49 21.38
C ARG A 215 -6.25 -2.06 22.79
N GLN A 216 -6.08 -3.37 22.91
CA GLN A 216 -5.98 -4.01 24.23
C GLN A 216 -4.73 -3.53 24.98
N GLU A 217 -3.60 -3.39 24.28
CA GLU A 217 -2.38 -2.88 24.86
C GLU A 217 -2.52 -1.45 25.39
N ILE A 218 -3.27 -0.57 24.67
CA ILE A 218 -3.60 0.76 25.15
C ILE A 218 -4.43 0.70 26.43
N ILE A 219 -5.46 -0.15 26.47
CA ILE A 219 -6.32 -0.36 27.65
C ILE A 219 -5.47 -0.85 28.83
N ASP A 220 -4.58 -1.83 28.61
CA ASP A 220 -3.74 -2.39 29.68
C ASP A 220 -2.76 -1.34 30.26
N ILE A 221 -2.18 -0.48 29.41
CA ILE A 221 -1.34 0.65 29.85
C ILE A 221 -2.14 1.58 30.76
N VAL A 222 -3.34 1.94 30.34
CA VAL A 222 -4.20 2.91 31.00
C VAL A 222 -4.72 2.37 32.31
N THR A 223 -5.31 1.17 32.31
CA THR A 223 -5.96 0.59 33.51
C THR A 223 -4.96 0.13 34.58
N SER A 224 -3.69 -0.09 34.21
CA SER A 224 -2.62 -0.39 35.17
C SER A 224 -2.02 0.85 35.83
N TRP A 225 -2.41 2.06 35.39
CA TRP A 225 -1.77 3.30 35.87
C TRP A 225 -2.29 3.73 37.24
N PRO A 226 -1.39 4.09 38.19
CA PRO A 226 -1.81 4.57 39.51
C PRO A 226 -2.67 5.84 39.40
N GLY A 227 -3.82 5.85 40.09
CA GLY A 227 -4.77 6.98 40.08
C GLY A 227 -5.82 6.88 38.98
N VAL A 228 -5.80 5.86 38.13
CA VAL A 228 -6.85 5.53 37.18
C VAL A 228 -7.71 4.42 37.78
N SER A 229 -9.02 4.67 37.91
CA SER A 229 -10.01 3.72 38.43
C SER A 229 -10.61 2.82 37.33
N GLY A 230 -10.64 3.33 36.09
CA GLY A 230 -11.16 2.66 34.91
C GLY A 230 -10.90 3.45 33.63
N ALA A 231 -11.29 2.88 32.52
CA ALA A 231 -11.20 3.55 31.22
C ALA A 231 -12.35 3.10 30.32
N HIS A 232 -12.90 4.03 29.54
CA HIS A 232 -13.97 3.77 28.58
C HIS A 232 -13.81 4.63 27.32
N ASP A 233 -14.70 4.46 26.36
CA ASP A 233 -14.81 5.21 25.09
C ASP A 233 -13.48 5.30 24.31
N LEU A 234 -12.69 4.20 24.29
CA LEU A 234 -11.49 4.14 23.48
C LEU A 234 -11.86 4.23 21.99
N ARG A 235 -11.46 5.31 21.35
CA ARG A 235 -11.57 5.54 19.92
C ARG A 235 -10.17 5.65 19.30
N THR A 236 -9.97 4.88 18.26
CA THR A 236 -8.67 4.86 17.58
C THR A 236 -8.85 4.92 16.08
N ARG A 237 -7.92 5.54 15.38
CA ARG A 237 -7.81 5.51 13.91
C ARG A 237 -6.37 5.73 13.49
N GLN A 238 -6.08 5.46 12.22
CA GLN A 238 -4.77 5.71 11.64
C GLN A 238 -4.88 6.57 10.38
N SER A 239 -3.96 7.54 10.22
CA SER A 239 -3.81 8.35 9.02
C SER A 239 -2.34 8.42 8.62
N GLY A 240 -1.97 7.70 7.57
CA GLY A 240 -0.56 7.50 7.22
C GLY A 240 0.24 6.90 8.39
N PRO A 241 1.34 7.54 8.82
CA PRO A 241 2.15 7.05 9.92
C PRO A 241 1.59 7.38 11.32
N THR A 242 0.56 8.24 11.42
CA THR A 242 0.06 8.77 12.70
C THR A 242 -1.12 7.96 13.19
N ARG A 243 -1.05 7.47 14.42
CA ARG A 243 -2.17 6.90 15.17
C ARG A 243 -2.84 8.01 15.95
N PHE A 244 -4.16 8.09 15.86
CA PHE A 244 -4.98 8.96 16.69
C PHE A 244 -5.67 8.11 17.73
N ILE A 245 -5.49 8.45 19.01
CA ILE A 245 -5.96 7.69 20.17
C ILE A 245 -6.73 8.66 21.05
N GLN A 246 -8.00 8.36 21.30
CA GLN A 246 -8.85 9.11 22.21
C GLN A 246 -9.40 8.13 23.24
N ILE A 247 -9.30 8.49 24.53
CA ILE A 247 -9.71 7.62 25.62
C ILE A 247 -10.18 8.46 26.82
N HIS A 248 -11.16 7.96 27.52
CA HIS A 248 -11.65 8.52 28.77
C HIS A 248 -11.05 7.78 29.95
N LEU A 249 -10.51 8.52 30.93
CA LEU A 249 -9.99 7.97 32.19
C LEU A 249 -10.99 8.26 33.31
N GLU A 250 -11.35 7.21 34.03
CA GLU A 250 -12.15 7.31 35.25
C GLU A 250 -11.24 7.58 36.44
N MET A 251 -11.52 8.65 37.16
CA MET A 251 -10.71 9.08 38.32
C MET A 251 -11.58 9.34 39.53
N GLU A 252 -11.00 9.35 40.72
CA GLU A 252 -11.71 9.68 41.96
C GLU A 252 -12.30 11.09 41.90
N ASP A 253 -13.59 11.24 42.32
CA ASP A 253 -14.32 12.49 42.27
C ASP A 253 -13.68 13.63 43.06
N SER A 254 -12.96 13.29 44.15
CA SER A 254 -12.30 14.23 45.03
C SER A 254 -10.96 14.74 44.51
N LEU A 255 -10.47 14.18 43.37
CA LEU A 255 -9.14 14.48 42.85
C LEU A 255 -9.11 15.93 42.30
N PRO A 256 -8.21 16.80 42.81
CA PRO A 256 -8.06 18.15 42.26
C PRO A 256 -7.67 18.10 40.76
N LEU A 257 -8.21 19.02 39.95
CA LEU A 257 -7.98 19.07 38.50
C LEU A 257 -6.48 19.02 38.13
N VAL A 258 -5.62 19.69 38.92
CA VAL A 258 -4.17 19.68 38.69
C VAL A 258 -3.59 18.28 38.85
N GLN A 259 -4.07 17.49 39.83
CA GLN A 259 -3.58 16.12 40.03
C GLN A 259 -4.14 15.17 38.95
N ALA A 260 -5.44 15.34 38.59
CA ALA A 260 -6.02 14.57 37.48
C ALA A 260 -5.26 14.81 36.17
N HIS A 261 -4.94 16.06 35.86
CA HIS A 261 -4.14 16.42 34.68
C HIS A 261 -2.73 15.79 34.72
N MET A 262 -2.04 15.81 35.86
CA MET A 262 -0.73 15.18 35.99
C MET A 262 -0.78 13.66 35.73
N VAL A 263 -1.84 12.98 36.19
CA VAL A 263 -2.03 11.54 35.90
C VAL A 263 -2.27 11.33 34.43
N ALA A 264 -3.14 12.14 33.80
CA ALA A 264 -3.42 12.06 32.36
C ALA A 264 -2.15 12.28 31.53
N ASP A 265 -1.33 13.27 31.84
CA ASP A 265 -0.04 13.51 31.18
C ASP A 265 0.90 12.31 31.28
N GLN A 266 0.96 11.67 32.46
CA GLN A 266 1.81 10.49 32.63
C GLN A 266 1.33 9.30 31.80
N VAL A 267 0.01 9.08 31.74
CA VAL A 267 -0.62 8.06 30.90
C VAL A 267 -0.34 8.36 29.43
N GLU A 268 -0.53 9.60 29.00
CA GLU A 268 -0.22 10.03 27.64
C GLU A 268 1.24 9.71 27.26
N GLN A 269 2.18 10.07 28.13
CA GLN A 269 3.60 9.78 27.91
C GLN A 269 3.88 8.27 27.87
N ALA A 270 3.16 7.46 28.63
CA ALA A 270 3.27 6.01 28.57
C ALA A 270 2.80 5.45 27.23
N ILE A 271 1.65 5.92 26.74
CA ILE A 271 1.13 5.57 25.40
C ILE A 271 2.12 6.03 24.32
N LEU A 272 2.63 7.25 24.38
CA LEU A 272 3.59 7.80 23.41
C LEU A 272 4.93 7.04 23.40
N ARG A 273 5.39 6.53 24.54
CA ARG A 273 6.58 5.65 24.59
C ARG A 273 6.36 4.35 23.86
N ARG A 274 5.16 3.77 23.98
CA ARG A 274 4.82 2.50 23.33
C ARG A 274 4.47 2.67 21.84
N PHE A 275 3.79 3.76 21.50
CA PHE A 275 3.35 4.12 20.13
C PHE A 275 3.93 5.47 19.70
N PRO A 276 5.23 5.55 19.38
CA PRO A 276 5.88 6.82 19.06
C PRO A 276 5.27 7.51 17.84
N GLY A 277 4.98 8.80 17.96
CA GLY A 277 4.39 9.63 16.89
C GLY A 277 2.88 9.52 16.79
N SER A 278 2.22 8.95 17.81
CA SER A 278 0.77 9.03 17.95
C SER A 278 0.32 10.43 18.38
N ASP A 279 -0.94 10.75 18.12
CA ASP A 279 -1.67 11.90 18.64
C ASP A 279 -2.67 11.34 19.66
N VAL A 280 -2.51 11.72 20.93
CA VAL A 280 -3.26 11.15 22.06
C VAL A 280 -4.07 12.24 22.72
N ILE A 281 -5.37 12.02 22.88
CA ILE A 281 -6.28 12.89 23.62
C ILE A 281 -6.88 12.08 24.76
N ILE A 282 -6.73 12.58 25.98
CA ILE A 282 -7.28 11.98 27.18
C ILE A 282 -8.34 12.89 27.77
N HIS A 283 -9.54 12.35 27.92
CA HIS A 283 -10.61 12.98 28.68
C HIS A 283 -10.63 12.41 30.10
N GLN A 284 -10.80 13.26 31.10
CA GLN A 284 -10.82 12.87 32.52
C GLN A 284 -12.26 12.95 33.03
N ASP A 285 -12.78 11.82 33.49
CA ASP A 285 -14.14 11.72 34.04
C ASP A 285 -14.11 11.35 35.53
N PRO A 286 -14.87 12.05 36.40
CA PRO A 286 -15.12 11.59 37.74
C PRO A 286 -15.91 10.27 37.74
N CYS A 287 -15.55 9.30 38.58
CA CYS A 287 -16.22 8.00 38.65
C CYS A 287 -17.73 8.06 38.83
N SER A 288 -18.22 9.09 39.51
CA SER A 288 -19.67 9.26 39.79
C SER A 288 -20.52 9.62 38.58
N VAL A 289 -19.91 10.17 37.51
CA VAL A 289 -20.65 10.60 36.31
C VAL A 289 -20.59 9.59 35.17
N VAL A 290 -19.80 8.54 35.32
CA VAL A 290 -19.68 7.50 34.30
C VAL A 290 -20.89 6.55 34.37
N PRO A 291 -21.67 6.39 33.29
CA PRO A 291 -22.80 5.44 33.26
C PRO A 291 -22.26 4.02 33.44
N ARG A 292 -22.80 3.27 34.38
CA ARG A 292 -22.48 1.85 34.63
C ARG A 292 -23.34 0.92 33.78
#